data_f4053345ebc452255faed48f4c704812
#
_entry.id   f4053345ebc452255faed48f4c704812
#
_cell.length_a   1.000
_cell.length_b   1.000
_cell.length_c   1.000
_cell.angle_alpha   90.00
_cell.angle_beta   90.00
_cell.angle_gamma   90.00
#
_symmetry.space_group_name_H-M   'P 1'
#
loop_
_entity.id
_entity.type
_entity.pdbx_description
1 polymer ?
#
loop_
_entity_poly.entity_id
_entity_poly.type
_entity_poly.pdbx_seq_one_letter_code
_entity_poly.pdbx_strand_id
1 'polypeptide(L)'
;MVISGVPPEIYFPGTWDPSFLEANKESFSEGLIDENSQLIVSIGTWVVKTPQHTILIDTATGNDKNLPLNPDLANLHLPYLERLQEADVTPEEVDYVLLTHLHVDHVGWNTKLVDGKWVPTFPNATYVFPIKEQEYYSSEASHNKENEANFNVYEESVLPIIEAGMTETIDPEGGKFLDMFTFIPTPGHSIGQMSIRLSSGDEEALFGADIMHHPFQVMRPDWNSMYCEFGEQARISRLWALEYIADRPIIYFSTHFPESSAGYVTRSENSFNWHFI
;
A
#
# COMPACT_ATOMS: atom_id res chain seq x y z
N MET A 1 5.44 -7.46 -7.07
CA MET A 1 6.92 -7.48 -7.17
C MET A 1 7.47 -7.82 -5.79
N VAL A 2 8.52 -8.65 -5.71
CA VAL A 2 9.22 -8.93 -4.45
C VAL A 2 10.61 -8.28 -4.54
N ILE A 3 11.00 -7.58 -3.49
CA ILE A 3 12.28 -6.88 -3.35
C ILE A 3 13.01 -7.52 -2.16
N SER A 4 14.22 -8.00 -2.37
CA SER A 4 15.11 -8.52 -1.32
C SER A 4 16.36 -7.63 -1.20
N GLY A 5 17.09 -7.80 -0.09
CA GLY A 5 18.32 -7.06 0.13
C GLY A 5 18.11 -5.64 0.65
N VAL A 6 16.99 -5.35 1.29
CA VAL A 6 16.74 -4.04 1.89
C VAL A 6 17.35 -3.98 3.29
N PRO A 7 18.36 -3.10 3.54
CA PRO A 7 19.01 -3.02 4.85
C PRO A 7 18.05 -2.54 5.94
N PRO A 8 17.86 -3.32 7.04
CA PRO A 8 16.90 -2.96 8.09
C PRO A 8 17.19 -1.60 8.75
N GLU A 9 18.46 -1.24 8.91
CA GLU A 9 18.88 0.02 9.51
C GLU A 9 18.58 1.25 8.63
N ILE A 10 18.48 1.05 7.32
CA ILE A 10 18.04 2.08 6.37
C ILE A 10 16.52 2.13 6.37
N TYR A 11 15.87 0.97 6.37
CA TYR A 11 14.42 0.87 6.30
C TYR A 11 13.71 1.40 7.55
N PHE A 12 14.30 1.15 8.75
CA PHE A 12 13.82 1.61 10.07
C PHE A 12 14.79 2.58 10.73
N PRO A 13 15.00 3.78 10.18
CA PRO A 13 16.04 4.70 10.65
C PRO A 13 15.82 5.13 12.10
N GLY A 14 16.89 5.06 12.89
CA GLY A 14 16.89 5.52 14.29
C GLY A 14 16.12 4.62 15.28
N THR A 15 15.46 3.56 14.80
CA THR A 15 14.72 2.61 15.66
C THR A 15 15.21 1.17 15.53
N TRP A 16 15.94 0.85 14.47
CA TRP A 16 16.48 -0.48 14.25
C TRP A 16 17.41 -0.91 15.39
N ASP A 17 17.18 -2.12 15.90
CA ASP A 17 18.02 -2.77 16.91
C ASP A 17 18.45 -4.15 16.38
N PRO A 18 19.76 -4.35 16.06
CA PRO A 18 20.25 -5.63 15.58
C PRO A 18 19.98 -6.81 16.52
N SER A 19 19.90 -6.57 17.84
CA SER A 19 19.58 -7.62 18.81
C SER A 19 18.16 -8.17 18.65
N PHE A 20 17.26 -7.45 17.98
CA PHE A 20 15.91 -7.89 17.70
C PHE A 20 15.88 -9.16 16.83
N LEU A 21 16.74 -9.27 15.82
CA LEU A 21 16.82 -10.48 14.99
C LEU A 21 17.24 -11.70 15.81
N GLU A 22 18.28 -11.56 16.61
CA GLU A 22 18.77 -12.66 17.45
C GLU A 22 17.73 -13.10 18.49
N ALA A 23 17.04 -12.14 19.11
CA ALA A 23 16.03 -12.40 20.12
C ALA A 23 14.75 -13.07 19.57
N ASN A 24 14.44 -12.89 18.29
CA ASN A 24 13.19 -13.34 17.69
C ASN A 24 13.37 -14.37 16.56
N LYS A 25 14.57 -14.85 16.32
CA LYS A 25 14.94 -15.72 15.19
C LYS A 25 14.05 -16.97 15.06
N GLU A 26 13.65 -17.56 16.17
CA GLU A 26 12.78 -18.75 16.20
C GLU A 26 11.30 -18.42 15.92
N SER A 27 10.93 -17.15 16.02
CA SER A 27 9.56 -16.66 15.80
C SER A 27 9.32 -16.16 14.38
N PHE A 28 10.38 -16.04 13.58
CA PHE A 28 10.26 -15.58 12.20
C PHE A 28 9.92 -16.74 11.27
N SER A 29 8.92 -16.52 10.40
CA SER A 29 8.72 -17.39 9.24
C SER A 29 9.89 -17.25 8.25
N GLU A 30 10.17 -18.31 7.49
CA GLU A 30 11.05 -18.21 6.34
C GLU A 30 10.46 -17.15 5.39
N GLY A 31 11.30 -16.29 4.80
CA GLY A 31 10.84 -15.30 3.83
C GLY A 31 10.70 -13.86 4.35
N LEU A 32 10.87 -13.60 5.67
CA LEU A 32 10.91 -12.22 6.18
C LEU A 32 12.24 -11.51 5.90
N ILE A 33 13.33 -12.27 5.93
CA ILE A 33 14.68 -11.78 5.66
C ILE A 33 15.40 -12.75 4.72
N ASP A 34 16.35 -12.25 3.97
CA ASP A 34 17.23 -13.05 3.13
C ASP A 34 18.41 -13.68 3.92
N GLU A 35 19.25 -14.44 3.23
CA GLU A 35 20.44 -15.09 3.81
C GLU A 35 21.46 -14.11 4.42
N ASN A 36 21.41 -12.84 4.05
CA ASN A 36 22.26 -11.76 4.55
C ASN A 36 21.57 -10.94 5.65
N SER A 37 20.42 -11.43 6.19
CA SER A 37 19.60 -10.73 7.18
C SER A 37 19.04 -9.39 6.70
N GLN A 38 18.86 -9.25 5.39
CA GLN A 38 18.21 -8.09 4.78
C GLN A 38 16.69 -8.35 4.66
N LEU A 39 15.89 -7.29 4.73
CA LEU A 39 14.44 -7.41 4.63
C LEU A 39 14.01 -7.86 3.23
N ILE A 40 12.95 -8.65 3.20
CA ILE A 40 12.19 -8.99 2.00
C ILE A 40 10.86 -8.26 2.10
N VAL A 41 10.56 -7.45 1.09
CA VAL A 41 9.30 -6.70 0.98
C VAL A 41 8.62 -6.97 -0.36
N SER A 42 7.33 -6.72 -0.45
CA SER A 42 6.57 -6.85 -1.68
C SER A 42 5.93 -5.53 -2.09
N ILE A 43 5.53 -5.43 -3.34
CA ILE A 43 4.65 -4.38 -3.88
C ILE A 43 3.64 -5.08 -4.78
N GLY A 44 2.36 -4.84 -4.56
CA GLY A 44 1.31 -5.53 -5.31
C GLY A 44 -0.02 -4.78 -5.35
N THR A 45 -0.97 -5.43 -6.00
CA THR A 45 -2.37 -5.02 -6.13
C THR A 45 -3.24 -6.11 -5.57
N TRP A 46 -4.26 -5.76 -4.80
CA TRP A 46 -5.30 -6.70 -4.40
C TRP A 46 -6.46 -6.68 -5.39
N VAL A 47 -6.94 -7.86 -5.76
CA VAL A 47 -8.11 -8.04 -6.63
C VAL A 47 -9.27 -8.52 -5.79
N VAL A 48 -10.37 -7.78 -5.78
CA VAL A 48 -11.62 -8.15 -5.13
C VAL A 48 -12.69 -8.37 -6.21
N LYS A 49 -13.17 -9.60 -6.32
CA LYS A 49 -14.27 -9.94 -7.24
C LYS A 49 -15.56 -10.12 -6.44
N THR A 50 -16.61 -9.44 -6.86
CA THR A 50 -17.97 -9.60 -6.35
C THR A 50 -18.88 -10.11 -7.48
N PRO A 51 -20.12 -10.51 -7.22
CA PRO A 51 -21.04 -10.86 -8.28
C PRO A 51 -21.34 -9.72 -9.28
N GLN A 52 -21.08 -8.45 -8.90
CA GLN A 52 -21.40 -7.27 -9.69
C GLN A 52 -20.18 -6.51 -10.19
N HIS A 53 -19.04 -6.60 -9.50
CA HIS A 53 -17.89 -5.73 -9.75
C HIS A 53 -16.56 -6.45 -9.61
N THR A 54 -15.61 -6.06 -10.48
CA THR A 54 -14.18 -6.35 -10.36
C THR A 54 -13.49 -5.07 -9.86
N ILE A 55 -12.83 -5.17 -8.71
CA ILE A 55 -12.27 -4.03 -7.99
C ILE A 55 -10.80 -4.28 -7.72
N LEU A 56 -9.96 -3.29 -7.99
CA LEU A 56 -8.56 -3.30 -7.57
C LEU A 56 -8.37 -2.42 -6.34
N ILE A 57 -7.52 -2.84 -5.41
CA ILE A 57 -7.04 -2.01 -4.32
C ILE A 57 -5.56 -1.78 -4.55
N ASP A 58 -5.21 -0.52 -4.76
CA ASP A 58 -3.93 -0.01 -5.24
C ASP A 58 -3.47 -0.64 -6.57
N THR A 59 -2.51 -0.02 -7.26
CA THR A 59 -2.10 -0.42 -8.60
C THR A 59 -0.59 -0.54 -8.77
N ALA A 60 0.13 -0.88 -7.71
CA ALA A 60 1.58 -1.06 -7.73
C ALA A 60 2.36 0.09 -8.40
N THR A 61 3.65 -0.13 -8.77
CA THR A 61 4.57 0.94 -9.20
C THR A 61 4.37 1.40 -10.66
N GLY A 62 3.84 0.55 -11.51
CA GLY A 62 3.75 0.85 -12.95
C GLY A 62 5.05 0.60 -13.72
N ASN A 63 4.94 0.62 -15.05
CA ASN A 63 6.07 0.57 -15.95
C ASN A 63 6.36 1.95 -16.55
N ASP A 64 7.60 2.13 -17.05
CA ASP A 64 8.07 3.33 -17.77
C ASP A 64 8.01 4.64 -16.97
N LYS A 65 7.82 4.58 -15.63
CA LYS A 65 7.72 5.78 -14.80
C LYS A 65 9.05 6.50 -14.67
N ASN A 66 9.03 7.82 -14.83
CA ASN A 66 10.21 8.66 -14.66
C ASN A 66 10.35 9.14 -13.21
N LEU A 67 11.07 8.38 -12.40
CA LEU A 67 11.28 8.64 -10.98
C LEU A 67 12.74 9.04 -10.73
N PRO A 68 13.11 10.31 -10.91
CA PRO A 68 14.51 10.75 -10.92
C PRO A 68 15.21 10.57 -9.57
N LEU A 69 14.44 10.57 -8.47
CA LEU A 69 14.97 10.43 -7.11
C LEU A 69 14.66 9.06 -6.48
N ASN A 70 14.08 8.15 -7.27
CA ASN A 70 13.83 6.75 -6.87
C ASN A 70 14.22 5.80 -8.02
N PRO A 71 15.52 5.67 -8.32
CA PRO A 71 16.00 4.92 -9.49
C PRO A 71 15.67 3.42 -9.45
N ASP A 72 15.48 2.85 -8.26
CA ASP A 72 15.16 1.42 -8.09
C ASP A 72 13.73 1.09 -8.55
N LEU A 73 12.84 2.07 -8.56
CA LEU A 73 11.46 1.94 -9.02
C LEU A 73 11.21 2.62 -10.38
N ALA A 74 12.22 3.31 -10.92
CA ALA A 74 12.12 4.00 -12.21
C ALA A 74 12.22 3.04 -13.40
N ASN A 75 11.49 3.34 -14.47
CA ASN A 75 11.56 2.65 -15.76
C ASN A 75 11.45 1.12 -15.66
N LEU A 76 10.59 0.63 -14.79
CA LEU A 76 10.34 -0.80 -14.64
C LEU A 76 9.66 -1.37 -15.90
N HIS A 77 9.86 -2.68 -16.15
CA HIS A 77 9.21 -3.46 -17.19
C HIS A 77 8.74 -4.79 -16.60
N LEU A 78 7.73 -4.73 -15.76
CA LEU A 78 7.16 -5.88 -15.06
C LEU A 78 5.92 -6.41 -15.78
N PRO A 79 5.67 -7.74 -15.75
CA PRO A 79 4.52 -8.36 -16.42
C PRO A 79 3.24 -8.22 -15.57
N TYR A 80 2.86 -6.99 -15.24
CA TYR A 80 1.71 -6.73 -14.36
C TYR A 80 0.38 -7.12 -15.02
N LEU A 81 0.19 -6.73 -16.28
CA LEU A 81 -1.05 -7.02 -17.01
C LEU A 81 -1.19 -8.51 -17.29
N GLU A 82 -0.09 -9.22 -17.55
CA GLU A 82 -0.08 -10.68 -17.71
C GLU A 82 -0.48 -11.36 -16.39
N ARG A 83 0.03 -10.88 -15.25
CA ARG A 83 -0.34 -11.40 -13.92
C ARG A 83 -1.80 -11.09 -13.57
N LEU A 84 -2.31 -9.93 -13.98
CA LEU A 84 -3.72 -9.60 -13.82
C LEU A 84 -4.59 -10.56 -14.63
N GLN A 85 -4.17 -10.90 -15.85
CA GLN A 85 -4.83 -11.89 -16.68
C GLN A 85 -4.76 -13.32 -16.08
N GLU A 86 -3.65 -13.70 -15.44
CA GLU A 86 -3.53 -14.96 -14.69
C GLU A 86 -4.52 -15.04 -13.51
N ALA A 87 -4.95 -13.89 -12.99
CA ALA A 87 -6.01 -13.77 -11.99
C ALA A 87 -7.43 -13.68 -12.61
N ASP A 88 -7.57 -14.03 -13.91
CA ASP A 88 -8.80 -13.92 -14.69
C ASP A 88 -9.41 -12.50 -14.67
N VAL A 89 -8.58 -11.47 -14.85
CA VAL A 89 -9.00 -10.07 -14.97
C VAL A 89 -8.29 -9.40 -16.13
N THR A 90 -9.05 -8.77 -17.01
CA THR A 90 -8.54 -7.87 -18.04
C THR A 90 -8.72 -6.41 -17.62
N PRO A 91 -7.94 -5.47 -18.15
CA PRO A 91 -8.10 -4.04 -17.83
C PRO A 91 -9.50 -3.49 -18.08
N GLU A 92 -10.20 -4.02 -19.09
CA GLU A 92 -11.55 -3.60 -19.50
C GLU A 92 -12.64 -4.11 -18.55
N GLU A 93 -12.35 -5.14 -17.72
CA GLU A 93 -13.26 -5.72 -16.74
C GLU A 93 -13.17 -5.04 -15.36
N VAL A 94 -12.21 -4.14 -15.16
CA VAL A 94 -12.09 -3.43 -13.89
C VAL A 94 -13.12 -2.30 -13.83
N ASP A 95 -14.02 -2.38 -12.84
CA ASP A 95 -15.05 -1.36 -12.59
C ASP A 95 -14.57 -0.25 -11.67
N TYR A 96 -13.73 -0.60 -10.69
CA TYR A 96 -13.22 0.36 -9.69
C TYR A 96 -11.77 0.09 -9.35
N VAL A 97 -11.04 1.18 -9.13
CA VAL A 97 -9.70 1.17 -8.52
C VAL A 97 -9.79 2.00 -7.24
N LEU A 98 -9.67 1.35 -6.09
CA LEU A 98 -9.68 1.99 -4.78
C LEU A 98 -8.24 2.24 -4.34
N LEU A 99 -7.83 3.50 -4.24
CA LEU A 99 -6.49 3.89 -3.87
C LEU A 99 -6.46 4.32 -2.41
N THR A 100 -5.53 3.75 -1.65
CA THR A 100 -5.36 4.03 -0.23
C THR A 100 -4.68 5.38 0.00
N HIS A 101 -3.73 5.72 -0.86
CA HIS A 101 -2.98 6.97 -0.92
C HIS A 101 -2.29 7.12 -2.30
N LEU A 102 -1.52 8.18 -2.52
CA LEU A 102 -1.00 8.49 -3.85
C LEU A 102 0.53 8.39 -3.99
N HIS A 103 1.19 7.48 -3.26
CA HIS A 103 2.59 7.16 -3.49
C HIS A 103 2.80 6.30 -4.74
N VAL A 104 4.03 6.32 -5.25
CA VAL A 104 4.44 5.72 -6.53
C VAL A 104 4.03 4.26 -6.68
N ASP A 105 4.15 3.48 -5.63
CA ASP A 105 3.94 2.04 -5.63
C ASP A 105 2.49 1.61 -5.30
N HIS A 106 1.57 2.60 -5.26
CA HIS A 106 0.13 2.41 -5.11
C HIS A 106 -0.68 2.90 -6.30
N VAL A 107 -0.13 3.82 -7.11
CA VAL A 107 -0.86 4.45 -8.22
C VAL A 107 -0.23 4.21 -9.59
N GLY A 108 0.88 3.52 -9.67
CA GLY A 108 1.69 3.46 -10.88
C GLY A 108 0.95 2.90 -12.09
N TRP A 109 0.22 1.81 -11.94
CA TRP A 109 -0.58 1.24 -13.03
C TRP A 109 -1.96 1.89 -13.20
N ASN A 110 -2.28 3.00 -12.53
CA ASN A 110 -3.42 3.81 -12.93
C ASN A 110 -3.31 4.20 -14.40
N THR A 111 -2.08 4.39 -14.88
CA THR A 111 -1.77 4.79 -16.25
C THR A 111 -0.70 3.93 -16.87
N LYS A 112 -0.73 3.84 -18.20
CA LYS A 112 0.30 3.23 -19.04
C LYS A 112 0.75 4.20 -20.12
N LEU A 113 2.00 4.07 -20.56
CA LEU A 113 2.57 4.93 -21.60
C LEU A 113 2.19 4.38 -22.99
N VAL A 114 1.48 5.18 -23.79
CA VAL A 114 1.10 4.86 -25.17
C VAL A 114 1.46 6.04 -26.07
N ASP A 115 2.31 5.81 -27.06
CA ASP A 115 2.77 6.83 -28.00
C ASP A 115 3.28 8.13 -27.31
N GLY A 116 3.99 7.96 -26.19
CA GLY A 116 4.56 9.06 -25.40
C GLY A 116 3.55 9.83 -24.54
N LYS A 117 2.36 9.29 -24.32
CA LYS A 117 1.32 9.87 -23.45
C LYS A 117 0.88 8.88 -22.38
N TRP A 118 0.68 9.39 -21.19
CA TRP A 118 0.06 8.63 -20.12
C TRP A 118 -1.46 8.55 -20.35
N VAL A 119 -1.98 7.33 -20.41
CA VAL A 119 -3.41 7.06 -20.58
C VAL A 119 -3.91 6.12 -19.48
N PRO A 120 -5.19 6.20 -19.06
CA PRO A 120 -5.75 5.27 -18.08
C PRO A 120 -5.53 3.81 -18.50
N THR A 121 -5.03 2.99 -17.58
CA THR A 121 -4.81 1.56 -17.82
C THR A 121 -6.14 0.80 -17.83
N PHE A 122 -7.06 1.19 -16.96
CA PHE A 122 -8.37 0.57 -16.76
C PHE A 122 -9.45 1.48 -17.34
N PRO A 123 -9.81 1.32 -18.63
CA PRO A 123 -10.58 2.34 -19.37
C PRO A 123 -12.04 2.47 -18.92
N ASN A 124 -12.57 1.47 -18.20
CA ASN A 124 -13.95 1.46 -17.70
C ASN A 124 -14.05 1.74 -16.20
N ALA A 125 -12.89 1.86 -15.51
CA ALA A 125 -12.86 2.00 -14.07
C ALA A 125 -13.17 3.42 -13.59
N THR A 126 -13.80 3.52 -12.42
CA THR A 126 -13.75 4.73 -11.59
C THR A 126 -12.63 4.59 -10.57
N TYR A 127 -11.72 5.56 -10.52
CA TYR A 127 -10.61 5.63 -9.55
C TYR A 127 -11.05 6.43 -8.33
N VAL A 128 -11.02 5.80 -7.17
CA VAL A 128 -11.54 6.37 -5.92
C VAL A 128 -10.40 6.55 -4.91
N PHE A 129 -10.19 7.75 -4.41
CA PHE A 129 -9.07 8.05 -3.51
C PHE A 129 -9.38 9.20 -2.54
N PRO A 130 -8.60 9.34 -1.43
CA PRO A 130 -8.79 10.41 -0.47
C PRO A 130 -8.54 11.79 -1.11
N ILE A 131 -9.48 12.73 -0.96
CA ILE A 131 -9.35 14.10 -1.51
C ILE A 131 -8.12 14.83 -0.95
N LYS A 132 -7.77 14.57 0.31
CA LYS A 132 -6.63 15.18 0.98
C LYS A 132 -5.28 14.82 0.33
N GLU A 133 -5.17 13.62 -0.23
CA GLU A 133 -4.01 13.19 -1.02
C GLU A 133 -3.92 14.01 -2.31
N GLN A 134 -5.04 14.14 -3.03
CA GLN A 134 -5.07 14.94 -4.26
C GLN A 134 -4.69 16.40 -3.99
N GLU A 135 -5.27 17.02 -2.97
CA GLU A 135 -4.99 18.41 -2.61
C GLU A 135 -3.50 18.63 -2.28
N TYR A 136 -2.90 17.70 -1.57
CA TYR A 136 -1.49 17.75 -1.19
C TYR A 136 -0.56 17.53 -2.38
N TYR A 137 -0.69 16.40 -3.08
CA TYR A 137 0.22 16.04 -4.18
C TYR A 137 0.07 16.89 -5.44
N SER A 138 -1.06 17.60 -5.61
CA SER A 138 -1.21 18.62 -6.65
C SER A 138 -0.60 19.99 -6.29
N SER A 139 -0.09 20.16 -5.09
CA SER A 139 0.43 21.43 -4.56
C SER A 139 1.95 21.43 -4.38
N GLU A 140 2.54 22.63 -4.31
CA GLU A 140 3.97 22.79 -3.99
C GLU A 140 4.35 22.27 -2.58
N ALA A 141 3.37 22.08 -1.70
CA ALA A 141 3.62 21.55 -0.35
C ALA A 141 4.16 20.12 -0.35
N SER A 142 3.86 19.33 -1.38
CA SER A 142 4.39 17.98 -1.56
C SER A 142 5.84 17.95 -2.06
N HIS A 143 6.36 19.06 -2.57
CA HIS A 143 7.73 19.18 -3.08
C HIS A 143 8.73 19.41 -1.95
N ASN A 144 8.86 18.42 -1.06
CA ASN A 144 9.76 18.44 0.07
C ASN A 144 10.64 17.17 0.10
N LYS A 145 11.61 17.13 1.01
CA LYS A 145 12.59 16.06 1.07
C LYS A 145 11.98 14.69 1.43
N GLU A 146 11.00 14.70 2.28
CA GLU A 146 10.33 13.49 2.77
C GLU A 146 9.54 12.80 1.65
N ASN A 147 9.18 13.56 0.60
CA ASN A 147 8.38 13.07 -0.52
C ASN A 147 9.17 12.99 -1.85
N GLU A 148 10.49 13.12 -1.83
CA GLU A 148 11.33 13.07 -3.06
C GLU A 148 11.09 11.81 -3.92
N ALA A 149 10.85 10.67 -3.27
CA ALA A 149 10.62 9.39 -3.97
C ALA A 149 9.35 9.40 -4.86
N ASN A 150 8.42 10.31 -4.60
CA ASN A 150 7.14 10.43 -5.30
C ASN A 150 7.09 11.58 -6.32
N PHE A 151 8.21 12.24 -6.58
CA PHE A 151 8.26 13.27 -7.62
C PHE A 151 7.88 12.71 -8.99
N ASN A 152 7.08 13.44 -9.76
CA ASN A 152 6.46 13.09 -11.02
C ASN A 152 5.28 12.08 -10.93
N VAL A 153 5.02 11.49 -9.78
CA VAL A 153 3.96 10.47 -9.64
C VAL A 153 2.58 11.06 -9.94
N TYR A 154 2.32 12.25 -9.39
CA TYR A 154 1.03 12.92 -9.61
C TYR A 154 0.77 13.18 -11.10
N GLU A 155 1.74 13.74 -11.81
CA GLU A 155 1.64 14.09 -13.23
C GLU A 155 1.53 12.86 -14.14
N GLU A 156 2.22 11.78 -13.80
CA GLU A 156 2.27 10.58 -14.64
C GLU A 156 1.15 9.57 -14.33
N SER A 157 0.69 9.51 -13.09
CA SER A 157 -0.21 8.43 -12.64
C SER A 157 -1.57 8.90 -12.13
N VAL A 158 -1.72 10.16 -11.73
CA VAL A 158 -2.96 10.67 -11.11
C VAL A 158 -3.63 11.72 -12.00
N LEU A 159 -2.90 12.73 -12.46
CA LEU A 159 -3.47 13.79 -13.29
C LEU A 159 -4.17 13.26 -14.55
N PRO A 160 -3.62 12.27 -15.29
CA PRO A 160 -4.29 11.78 -16.50
C PRO A 160 -5.65 11.12 -16.25
N ILE A 161 -5.85 10.45 -15.11
CA ILE A 161 -7.16 9.86 -14.76
C ILE A 161 -8.16 10.93 -14.32
N ILE A 162 -7.67 12.02 -13.69
CA ILE A 162 -8.51 13.18 -13.34
C ILE A 162 -8.95 13.91 -14.62
N GLU A 163 -8.02 14.19 -15.54
CA GLU A 163 -8.31 14.84 -16.83
C GLU A 163 -9.26 14.01 -17.71
N ALA A 164 -9.20 12.67 -17.58
CA ALA A 164 -10.14 11.77 -18.24
C ALA A 164 -11.55 11.78 -17.61
N GLY A 165 -11.75 12.45 -16.46
CA GLY A 165 -13.02 12.49 -15.74
C GLY A 165 -13.41 11.15 -15.11
N MET A 166 -12.43 10.31 -14.75
CA MET A 166 -12.63 8.95 -14.25
C MET A 166 -12.46 8.83 -12.74
N THR A 167 -12.54 9.94 -11.99
CA THR A 167 -12.21 9.96 -10.58
C THR A 167 -13.40 10.30 -9.67
N GLU A 168 -13.41 9.69 -8.48
CA GLU A 168 -14.27 10.03 -7.36
C GLU A 168 -13.39 10.17 -6.10
N THR A 169 -13.73 11.07 -5.20
CA THR A 169 -12.93 11.33 -4.00
C THR A 169 -13.68 10.97 -2.72
N ILE A 170 -12.91 10.54 -1.71
CA ILE A 170 -13.38 10.28 -0.35
C ILE A 170 -13.01 11.47 0.53
N ASP A 171 -13.99 11.93 1.32
CA ASP A 171 -13.81 13.01 2.29
C ASP A 171 -12.74 12.68 3.34
N PRO A 172 -12.07 13.69 3.96
CA PRO A 172 -11.03 13.47 4.96
C PRO A 172 -11.46 12.65 6.18
N GLU A 173 -12.76 12.66 6.48
CA GLU A 173 -13.35 11.87 7.58
C GLU A 173 -13.56 10.40 7.22
N GLY A 174 -13.25 10.01 5.98
CA GLY A 174 -13.55 8.69 5.45
C GLY A 174 -15.00 8.54 5.02
N GLY A 175 -15.41 7.31 4.73
CA GLY A 175 -16.77 7.05 4.29
C GLY A 175 -16.99 5.67 3.69
N LYS A 176 -18.24 5.35 3.44
CA LYS A 176 -18.63 4.11 2.76
C LYS A 176 -18.53 4.27 1.25
N PHE A 177 -18.18 3.17 0.61
CA PHE A 177 -18.19 3.01 -0.84
C PHE A 177 -18.77 1.63 -1.22
N LEU A 178 -19.69 1.57 -2.19
CA LEU A 178 -20.38 0.33 -2.63
C LEU A 178 -20.97 -0.50 -1.47
N ASP A 179 -21.44 0.14 -0.41
CA ASP A 179 -22.03 -0.48 0.80
C ASP A 179 -21.11 -1.47 1.54
N MET A 180 -20.14 -2.11 0.86
CA MET A 180 -19.25 -3.11 1.43
C MET A 180 -17.88 -2.56 1.85
N PHE A 181 -17.43 -1.45 1.26
CA PHE A 181 -16.16 -0.83 1.63
C PHE A 181 -16.37 0.35 2.57
N THR A 182 -15.42 0.53 3.47
CA THR A 182 -15.33 1.72 4.31
C THR A 182 -13.90 2.23 4.30
N PHE A 183 -13.70 3.43 3.81
CA PHE A 183 -12.43 4.14 3.93
C PHE A 183 -12.32 4.70 5.34
N ILE A 184 -11.25 4.36 6.03
CA ILE A 184 -10.97 4.74 7.42
C ILE A 184 -9.70 5.58 7.43
N PRO A 185 -9.74 6.84 7.92
CA PRO A 185 -8.56 7.68 7.99
C PRO A 185 -7.46 7.05 8.86
N THR A 186 -6.29 6.83 8.26
CA THR A 186 -5.09 6.28 8.93
C THR A 186 -3.86 7.05 8.46
N PRO A 187 -3.86 8.40 8.65
CA PRO A 187 -2.80 9.26 8.15
C PRO A 187 -1.47 9.01 8.88
N GLY A 188 -0.37 9.45 8.26
CA GLY A 188 0.95 9.43 8.88
C GLY A 188 2.04 8.86 7.99
N HIS A 189 1.79 7.77 7.27
CA HIS A 189 2.66 7.36 6.17
C HIS A 189 2.60 8.42 5.07
N SER A 190 1.41 8.76 4.61
CA SER A 190 1.13 9.98 3.85
C SER A 190 0.10 10.86 4.58
N ILE A 191 -0.12 12.07 4.09
CA ILE A 191 -0.96 13.07 4.75
C ILE A 191 -2.43 12.67 4.87
N GLY A 192 -2.93 11.92 3.89
CA GLY A 192 -4.35 11.56 3.76
C GLY A 192 -4.60 10.07 3.63
N GLN A 193 -3.59 9.22 3.85
CA GLN A 193 -3.74 7.77 3.74
C GLN A 193 -4.97 7.26 4.47
N MET A 194 -5.68 6.33 3.82
CA MET A 194 -6.80 5.61 4.42
C MET A 194 -6.61 4.11 4.28
N SER A 195 -6.93 3.38 5.34
CA SER A 195 -7.16 1.94 5.25
C SER A 195 -8.55 1.66 4.70
N ILE A 196 -8.71 0.55 4.01
CA ILE A 196 -9.98 0.15 3.41
C ILE A 196 -10.49 -1.11 4.10
N ARG A 197 -11.60 -1.00 4.83
CA ARG A 197 -12.29 -2.15 5.39
C ARG A 197 -13.27 -2.69 4.37
N LEU A 198 -13.25 -4.00 4.14
CA LEU A 198 -14.25 -4.76 3.40
C LEU A 198 -15.12 -5.54 4.39
N SER A 199 -16.42 -5.47 4.22
CA SER A 199 -17.38 -6.24 5.02
C SER A 199 -18.31 -7.03 4.11
N SER A 200 -18.47 -8.33 4.39
CA SER A 200 -19.34 -9.23 3.65
C SER A 200 -20.05 -10.19 4.61
N GLY A 201 -21.35 -9.98 4.85
CA GLY A 201 -22.07 -10.68 5.91
C GLY A 201 -21.45 -10.37 7.28
N ASP A 202 -21.05 -11.43 8.00
CA ASP A 202 -20.40 -11.32 9.31
C ASP A 202 -18.86 -11.34 9.22
N GLU A 203 -18.29 -11.36 8.01
CA GLU A 203 -16.84 -11.40 7.77
C GLU A 203 -16.31 -10.01 7.49
N GLU A 204 -15.09 -9.74 7.96
CA GLU A 204 -14.37 -8.49 7.75
C GLU A 204 -12.93 -8.74 7.30
N ALA A 205 -12.45 -7.83 6.47
CA ALA A 205 -11.05 -7.72 6.10
C ALA A 205 -10.60 -6.26 6.18
N LEU A 206 -9.31 -6.04 6.43
CA LEU A 206 -8.69 -4.71 6.44
C LEU A 206 -7.52 -4.68 5.48
N PHE A 207 -7.63 -3.89 4.41
CA PHE A 207 -6.51 -3.51 3.57
C PHE A 207 -5.81 -2.34 4.25
N GLY A 208 -4.66 -2.63 4.84
CA GLY A 208 -3.99 -1.70 5.75
C GLY A 208 -3.19 -0.62 5.04
N ALA A 209 -3.00 -0.73 3.73
CA ALA A 209 -2.06 0.14 3.02
C ALA A 209 -0.68 0.14 3.70
N ASP A 210 -0.10 1.31 3.85
CA ASP A 210 1.24 1.53 4.38
C ASP A 210 1.29 1.90 5.86
N ILE A 211 0.26 1.47 6.62
CA ILE A 211 0.33 1.49 8.08
C ILE A 211 1.53 0.66 8.57
N MET A 212 1.77 -0.47 7.90
CA MET A 212 2.89 -1.37 8.16
C MET A 212 3.52 -1.84 6.84
N HIS A 213 4.85 -1.81 6.78
CA HIS A 213 5.63 -2.18 5.60
C HIS A 213 6.34 -3.54 5.76
N HIS A 214 6.44 -4.05 6.98
CA HIS A 214 7.08 -5.33 7.27
C HIS A 214 6.50 -5.92 8.55
N PRO A 215 6.40 -7.26 8.69
CA PRO A 215 5.89 -7.92 9.90
C PRO A 215 6.60 -7.52 11.20
N PHE A 216 7.83 -7.02 11.14
CA PHE A 216 8.54 -6.50 12.31
C PHE A 216 7.80 -5.35 12.97
N GLN A 217 7.03 -4.54 12.23
CA GLN A 217 6.21 -3.46 12.79
C GLN A 217 4.97 -3.96 13.52
N VAL A 218 4.57 -5.21 13.33
CA VAL A 218 3.56 -5.85 14.18
C VAL A 218 4.13 -6.08 15.58
N MET A 219 5.35 -6.59 15.67
CA MET A 219 6.05 -6.84 16.94
C MET A 219 6.60 -5.55 17.58
N ARG A 220 6.93 -4.56 16.75
CA ARG A 220 7.51 -3.26 17.14
C ARG A 220 6.69 -2.12 16.53
N PRO A 221 5.50 -1.85 17.08
CA PRO A 221 4.61 -0.81 16.56
C PRO A 221 5.22 0.61 16.62
N ASP A 222 6.24 0.78 17.44
CA ASP A 222 7.02 2.01 17.59
C ASP A 222 7.98 2.29 16.42
N TRP A 223 8.28 1.32 15.57
CA TRP A 223 9.18 1.49 14.43
C TRP A 223 8.50 2.13 13.24
N ASN A 224 9.08 3.17 12.68
CA ASN A 224 8.64 3.75 11.42
C ASN A 224 9.57 3.33 10.28
N SER A 225 8.99 3.08 9.12
CA SER A 225 9.78 3.00 7.89
C SER A 225 10.28 4.38 7.49
N MET A 226 11.34 4.41 6.70
CA MET A 226 11.91 5.64 6.14
C MET A 226 10.92 6.41 5.23
N TYR A 227 9.86 5.75 4.79
CA TYR A 227 8.85 6.31 3.89
C TYR A 227 7.69 7.01 4.62
N CYS A 228 7.65 6.99 5.96
CA CYS A 228 6.60 7.69 6.71
C CYS A 228 6.87 9.20 6.73
N GLU A 229 6.06 9.99 6.02
CA GLU A 229 6.18 11.45 5.98
C GLU A 229 5.91 12.10 7.35
N PHE A 230 4.99 11.52 8.14
CA PHE A 230 4.54 12.02 9.45
C PHE A 230 4.65 10.91 10.51
N GLY A 231 5.89 10.60 10.90
CA GLY A 231 6.23 9.41 11.69
C GLY A 231 5.50 9.25 13.02
N GLU A 232 5.18 10.33 13.75
CA GLU A 232 4.40 10.25 14.99
C GLU A 232 2.97 9.83 14.73
N GLN A 233 2.34 10.42 13.71
CA GLN A 233 0.99 10.06 13.28
C GLN A 233 0.92 8.62 12.75
N ALA A 234 1.94 8.18 11.98
CA ALA A 234 2.02 6.82 11.48
C ALA A 234 2.02 5.79 12.62
N ARG A 235 2.71 6.06 13.73
CA ARG A 235 2.67 5.19 14.92
C ARG A 235 1.28 5.11 15.54
N ILE A 236 0.56 6.25 15.62
CA ILE A 236 -0.81 6.30 16.15
C ILE A 236 -1.74 5.45 15.27
N SER A 237 -1.69 5.64 13.95
CA SER A 237 -2.50 4.88 12.99
C SER A 237 -2.18 3.38 13.03
N ARG A 238 -0.90 3.02 13.13
CA ARG A 238 -0.45 1.62 13.25
C ARG A 238 -0.97 0.97 14.52
N LEU A 239 -0.83 1.64 15.66
CA LEU A 239 -1.32 1.10 16.92
C LEU A 239 -2.84 0.92 16.88
N TRP A 240 -3.57 1.90 16.34
CA TRP A 240 -5.01 1.77 16.13
C TRP A 240 -5.36 0.52 15.29
N ALA A 241 -4.66 0.30 14.16
CA ALA A 241 -4.93 -0.85 13.31
C ALA A 241 -4.67 -2.18 14.01
N LEU A 242 -3.54 -2.30 14.71
CA LEU A 242 -3.18 -3.49 15.47
C LEU A 242 -4.20 -3.78 16.59
N GLU A 243 -4.60 -2.75 17.34
CA GLU A 243 -5.65 -2.87 18.37
C GLU A 243 -7.01 -3.25 17.77
N TYR A 244 -7.32 -2.76 16.58
CA TYR A 244 -8.57 -3.05 15.88
C TYR A 244 -8.67 -4.50 15.41
N ILE A 245 -7.57 -5.09 14.87
CA ILE A 245 -7.58 -6.42 14.25
C ILE A 245 -7.14 -7.54 15.22
N ALA A 246 -6.39 -7.23 16.29
CA ALA A 246 -5.82 -8.24 17.17
C ALA A 246 -6.90 -9.10 17.85
N ASP A 247 -6.69 -10.42 17.82
CA ASP A 247 -7.58 -11.46 18.38
C ASP A 247 -9.00 -11.45 17.79
N ARG A 248 -9.18 -10.85 16.62
CA ARG A 248 -10.44 -10.83 15.87
C ARG A 248 -10.29 -11.65 14.57
N PRO A 249 -11.36 -12.23 14.03
CA PRO A 249 -11.36 -12.95 12.76
C PRO A 249 -11.33 -11.98 11.57
N ILE A 250 -10.44 -11.00 11.61
CA ILE A 250 -10.25 -10.01 10.56
C ILE A 250 -8.95 -10.34 9.84
N ILE A 251 -9.03 -10.63 8.54
CA ILE A 251 -7.84 -10.78 7.70
C ILE A 251 -7.28 -9.39 7.43
N TYR A 252 -5.99 -9.21 7.76
CA TYR A 252 -5.24 -8.03 7.37
C TYR A 252 -4.51 -8.30 6.05
N PHE A 253 -4.75 -7.45 5.08
CA PHE A 253 -4.07 -7.43 3.78
C PHE A 253 -3.07 -6.29 3.77
N SER A 254 -1.79 -6.62 3.63
CA SER A 254 -0.70 -5.65 3.51
C SER A 254 -0.33 -5.45 2.04
N THR A 255 0.24 -4.32 1.70
CA THR A 255 0.86 -4.09 0.38
C THR A 255 2.30 -4.61 0.35
N HIS A 256 3.01 -4.56 1.50
CA HIS A 256 4.45 -4.71 1.56
C HIS A 256 4.96 -5.97 2.27
N PHE A 257 4.12 -6.72 2.96
CA PHE A 257 4.58 -7.93 3.61
C PHE A 257 5.00 -8.98 2.57
N PRO A 258 6.07 -9.76 2.82
CA PRO A 258 6.44 -10.87 1.94
C PRO A 258 5.39 -11.99 1.97
N GLU A 259 5.68 -13.09 1.27
CA GLU A 259 4.85 -14.30 1.19
C GLU A 259 3.42 -13.98 0.69
N SER A 260 2.38 -14.40 1.42
CA SER A 260 0.98 -14.14 1.05
C SER A 260 0.58 -12.67 1.17
N SER A 261 1.35 -11.84 1.88
CA SER A 261 1.00 -10.47 2.25
C SER A 261 -0.32 -10.35 3.01
N ALA A 262 -0.88 -11.46 3.47
CA ALA A 262 -2.15 -11.53 4.18
C ALA A 262 -2.04 -12.41 5.42
N GLY A 263 -2.81 -12.10 6.47
CA GLY A 263 -2.75 -12.85 7.71
C GLY A 263 -3.59 -12.28 8.84
N TYR A 264 -3.31 -12.80 10.03
CA TYR A 264 -3.98 -12.44 11.27
C TYR A 264 -2.98 -11.87 12.29
N VAL A 265 -3.49 -11.04 13.18
CA VAL A 265 -2.73 -10.50 14.32
C VAL A 265 -3.29 -11.06 15.62
N THR A 266 -2.40 -11.52 16.50
CA THR A 266 -2.75 -11.90 17.87
C THR A 266 -1.97 -11.04 18.87
N ARG A 267 -2.51 -10.89 20.09
CA ARG A 267 -1.79 -10.19 21.17
C ARG A 267 -0.70 -11.09 21.74
N SER A 268 0.39 -10.48 22.15
CA SER A 268 1.40 -11.06 23.01
C SER A 268 1.46 -10.29 24.33
N GLU A 269 2.35 -10.67 25.27
CA GLU A 269 2.41 -10.01 26.60
C GLU A 269 2.55 -8.48 26.53
N ASN A 270 3.37 -7.96 25.62
CA ASN A 270 3.66 -6.52 25.51
C ASN A 270 3.56 -5.97 24.07
N SER A 271 3.09 -6.77 23.12
CA SER A 271 3.04 -6.40 21.71
C SER A 271 2.03 -7.26 20.95
N PHE A 272 2.32 -7.56 19.67
CA PHE A 272 1.49 -8.35 18.80
C PHE A 272 2.35 -9.37 18.00
N ASN A 273 1.72 -10.43 17.53
CA ASN A 273 2.32 -11.42 16.63
C ASN A 273 1.58 -11.45 15.29
N TRP A 274 2.33 -11.69 14.23
CA TRP A 274 1.82 -11.87 12.88
C TRP A 274 1.74 -13.35 12.51
N HIS A 275 0.67 -13.75 11.82
CA HIS A 275 0.47 -15.10 11.31
C HIS A 275 0.02 -15.02 9.86
N PHE A 276 0.85 -15.47 8.92
CA PHE A 276 0.47 -15.58 7.50
C PHE A 276 -0.64 -16.61 7.28
N ILE A 277 -1.44 -16.45 6.22
CA ILE A 277 -2.43 -17.41 5.72
C ILE A 277 -1.97 -18.04 4.43
#